data_aea1259e9b68abd4200ac7cf49aab478
#
_entry.id   aea1259e9b68abd4200ac7cf49aab478
#
_cell.length_a   1.000
_cell.length_b   1.000
_cell.length_c   1.000
_cell.angle_alpha   90.00
_cell.angle_beta   90.00
_cell.angle_gamma   90.00
#
_symmetry.space_group_name_H-M   'P 1'
#
loop_
_entity.id
_entity.type
_entity.pdbx_description
1 polymer ?
#
loop_
_entity_poly.entity_id
_entity_poly.type
_entity_poly.pdbx_seq_one_letter_code
_entity_poly.pdbx_strand_id
1 'polypeptide(L)'
;MVLTLLRLHYARGERKALLGNAQLCLKRGGDEREDRETNISCESALILLSLAIDVKNDIVMTAIVGILNKQAVAVAADSAVTVGGGTKIYNTANKIFNLSKGCPVGIAIYGNAALNSCVPWEVVIKMYRKHIGSNKFATLSEYMDDFFNYVRNYTKKYISDEDALNVLKRNLLHFWCVEITQGLRESDDPQSPIAKPALPILLDKLTKLGARLKKEKILSEYKDVTPEDFVKAIEEVLEIIKNQISANGGKWKDEFEAVVEDCLYRLSVTNNPFSRSSVSGVAIFGYGEDEIYPSLHEQQVYNMVLGRLRISPIPDNNTINETNGASICPMAQRDVIETFIEGVSNKIKNTFLDATATAIKKTVNDLSAVTRPHNPALADAIKGMDYSSIIDQYRVQINSIIRRDQVVPLIQTIVSMGKEDIADLAENLIYMTSMKRHVTPYAETVGGPIDVAIISKGDGFIWEKRKHYFSPELNRTFFDTQQ
;
A
#
# COMPACT_ATOMS: atom_id res chain seq x y z
N MET A 1 -2.98 -14.25 -35.60
CA MET A 1 -4.17 -13.49 -36.11
C MET A 1 -4.91 -12.77 -34.98
N VAL A 2 -5.26 -13.44 -33.87
CA VAL A 2 -5.93 -12.81 -32.70
C VAL A 2 -5.09 -11.69 -32.09
N LEU A 3 -3.81 -11.89 -31.85
CA LEU A 3 -2.88 -10.88 -31.31
C LEU A 3 -2.70 -9.65 -32.22
N THR A 4 -2.76 -9.83 -33.53
CA THR A 4 -2.65 -8.72 -34.49
C THR A 4 -3.93 -7.88 -34.55
N LEU A 5 -5.09 -8.51 -34.43
CA LEU A 5 -6.39 -7.84 -34.32
C LEU A 5 -6.54 -7.10 -33.00
N LEU A 6 -6.08 -7.69 -31.90
CA LEU A 6 -6.04 -7.07 -30.57
C LEU A 6 -5.13 -5.83 -30.55
N ARG A 7 -3.97 -5.86 -31.22
CA ARG A 7 -3.08 -4.70 -31.38
C ARG A 7 -3.72 -3.56 -32.18
N LEU A 8 -4.47 -3.86 -33.24
CA LEU A 8 -5.14 -2.84 -34.07
C LEU A 8 -6.28 -2.13 -33.34
N HIS A 9 -7.06 -2.85 -32.53
CA HIS A 9 -8.16 -2.26 -31.75
C HIS A 9 -7.69 -1.53 -30.48
N TYR A 10 -6.59 -1.98 -29.87
CA TYR A 10 -5.97 -1.29 -28.73
C TYR A 10 -5.40 0.07 -29.15
N ALA A 11 -4.73 0.16 -30.30
CA ALA A 11 -4.22 1.40 -30.86
C ALA A 11 -5.32 2.42 -31.21
N ARG A 12 -6.57 1.98 -31.39
CA ARG A 12 -7.75 2.81 -31.70
C ARG A 12 -8.62 3.17 -30.51
N GLY A 13 -8.32 2.70 -29.29
CA GLY A 13 -9.11 2.99 -28.09
C GLY A 13 -10.49 2.33 -28.01
N GLU A 14 -10.78 1.34 -28.85
CA GLU A 14 -12.10 0.70 -29.00
C GLU A 14 -12.29 -0.48 -28.02
N ARG A 15 -12.48 -0.18 -26.71
CA ARG A 15 -12.61 -1.17 -25.63
C ARG A 15 -13.81 -2.13 -25.78
N LYS A 16 -14.95 -1.67 -26.29
CA LYS A 16 -16.16 -2.49 -26.48
C LYS A 16 -16.00 -3.54 -27.58
N ALA A 17 -15.24 -3.23 -28.63
CA ALA A 17 -14.95 -4.16 -29.72
C ALA A 17 -14.01 -5.30 -29.29
N LEU A 18 -13.09 -5.05 -28.34
CA LEU A 18 -12.17 -6.06 -27.79
C LEU A 18 -12.90 -7.16 -27.02
N LEU A 19 -13.83 -6.80 -26.13
CA LEU A 19 -14.65 -7.76 -25.36
C LEU A 19 -15.62 -8.55 -26.26
N GLY A 20 -16.21 -7.91 -27.26
CA GLY A 20 -17.10 -8.58 -28.23
C GLY A 20 -16.35 -9.60 -29.10
N ASN A 21 -15.13 -9.29 -29.53
CA ASN A 21 -14.31 -10.18 -30.38
C ASN A 21 -13.68 -11.33 -29.57
N ALA A 22 -13.33 -11.13 -28.30
CA ALA A 22 -12.90 -12.22 -27.41
C ALA A 22 -14.04 -13.23 -27.16
N GLN A 23 -15.29 -12.77 -26.96
CA GLN A 23 -16.47 -13.63 -26.84
C GLN A 23 -16.82 -14.37 -28.16
N LEU A 24 -16.53 -13.78 -29.33
CA LEU A 24 -16.71 -14.45 -30.62
C LEU A 24 -15.65 -15.51 -30.90
N CYS A 25 -14.43 -15.31 -30.45
CA CYS A 25 -13.37 -16.35 -30.52
C CYS A 25 -13.68 -17.55 -29.64
N LEU A 26 -14.25 -17.35 -28.45
CA LEU A 26 -14.70 -18.42 -27.55
C LEU A 26 -15.84 -19.27 -28.17
N LYS A 27 -16.68 -18.69 -29.04
CA LYS A 27 -17.78 -19.41 -29.72
C LYS A 27 -17.36 -20.16 -31.01
N ARG A 28 -16.17 -19.87 -31.56
CA ARG A 28 -15.69 -20.46 -32.81
C ARG A 28 -14.61 -21.54 -32.65
N GLY A 29 -14.16 -21.81 -31.41
CA GLY A 29 -13.11 -22.80 -31.10
C GLY A 29 -13.56 -24.25 -31.02
N GLY A 30 -14.56 -24.64 -31.78
CA GLY A 30 -15.07 -26.02 -31.84
C GLY A 30 -14.74 -26.75 -33.14
N ASP A 31 -13.53 -26.65 -33.66
CA ASP A 31 -13.09 -27.57 -34.74
C ASP A 31 -11.58 -27.86 -34.61
N GLU A 32 -11.28 -29.14 -34.45
CA GLU A 32 -9.95 -29.68 -34.21
C GLU A 32 -9.10 -29.61 -35.48
N ARG A 33 -7.87 -29.11 -35.38
CA ARG A 33 -6.64 -29.72 -35.91
C ARG A 33 -5.40 -28.98 -35.45
N GLU A 34 -4.47 -29.78 -34.99
CA GLU A 34 -3.09 -29.55 -34.56
C GLU A 34 -2.36 -28.32 -35.13
N ASP A 35 -1.92 -27.45 -34.24
CA ASP A 35 -0.60 -26.79 -34.31
C ASP A 35 -0.09 -26.58 -32.90
N ARG A 36 0.86 -27.42 -32.49
CA ARG A 36 1.56 -27.38 -31.22
C ARG A 36 2.67 -26.34 -31.27
N GLU A 37 2.34 -25.06 -31.39
CA GLU A 37 3.25 -23.97 -31.06
C GLU A 37 2.39 -22.74 -30.69
N THR A 38 2.51 -22.27 -29.43
CA THR A 38 1.86 -21.08 -28.85
C THR A 38 0.39 -21.21 -28.39
N ASN A 39 0.05 -22.18 -27.58
CA ASN A 39 -1.20 -22.13 -26.84
C ASN A 39 -0.98 -21.49 -25.45
N ILE A 40 -0.92 -20.16 -25.40
CA ILE A 40 -1.35 -19.44 -24.19
C ILE A 40 -2.83 -19.74 -24.05
N SER A 41 -3.28 -20.37 -22.95
CA SER A 41 -4.70 -20.65 -22.76
C SER A 41 -5.49 -19.35 -22.89
N CYS A 42 -6.74 -19.42 -23.39
CA CYS A 42 -7.57 -18.23 -23.57
C CYS A 42 -7.76 -17.46 -22.24
N GLU A 43 -7.70 -18.16 -21.11
CA GLU A 43 -7.69 -17.59 -19.75
C GLU A 43 -6.40 -16.85 -19.44
N SER A 44 -5.23 -17.41 -19.76
CA SER A 44 -3.94 -16.71 -19.57
C SER A 44 -3.86 -15.45 -20.43
N ALA A 45 -4.43 -15.46 -21.65
CA ALA A 45 -4.53 -14.28 -22.48
C ALA A 45 -5.52 -13.24 -21.90
N LEU A 46 -6.62 -13.68 -21.29
CA LEU A 46 -7.59 -12.81 -20.61
C LEU A 46 -7.01 -12.21 -19.33
N ILE A 47 -6.24 -12.98 -18.56
CA ILE A 47 -5.52 -12.51 -17.37
C ILE A 47 -4.46 -11.47 -17.80
N LEU A 48 -3.69 -11.73 -18.84
CA LEU A 48 -2.72 -10.77 -19.39
C LEU A 48 -3.41 -9.53 -19.97
N LEU A 49 -4.59 -9.68 -20.57
CA LEU A 49 -5.38 -8.55 -21.08
C LEU A 49 -5.96 -7.70 -19.94
N SER A 50 -6.45 -8.34 -18.87
CA SER A 50 -6.90 -7.64 -17.67
C SER A 50 -5.74 -6.90 -16.99
N LEU A 51 -4.56 -7.51 -16.93
CA LEU A 51 -3.33 -6.90 -16.42
C LEU A 51 -2.85 -5.72 -17.29
N ALA A 52 -2.94 -5.84 -18.62
CA ALA A 52 -2.59 -4.74 -19.53
C ALA A 52 -3.55 -3.54 -19.39
N ILE A 53 -4.78 -3.78 -18.98
CA ILE A 53 -5.79 -2.73 -18.71
C ILE A 53 -5.53 -2.10 -17.33
N ASP A 54 -5.09 -2.88 -16.33
CA ASP A 54 -4.85 -2.43 -14.95
C ASP A 54 -3.42 -1.88 -14.71
N VAL A 55 -2.47 -2.10 -15.63
CA VAL A 55 -1.04 -1.75 -15.47
C VAL A 55 -0.76 -0.24 -15.45
N LYS A 56 -1.71 0.62 -15.78
CA LYS A 56 -1.57 2.05 -15.52
C LYS A 56 -1.84 2.32 -14.03
N ASN A 57 -0.81 2.07 -13.22
CA ASN A 57 -0.66 2.57 -11.85
C ASN A 57 -1.98 2.77 -11.09
N ASP A 58 -2.55 1.71 -10.54
CA ASP A 58 -3.55 1.83 -9.47
C ASP A 58 -2.87 2.33 -8.19
N ILE A 59 -2.36 3.55 -8.24
CA ILE A 59 -2.01 4.29 -7.04
C ILE A 59 -3.33 4.79 -6.48
N VAL A 60 -4.02 3.95 -5.70
CA VAL A 60 -5.13 4.41 -4.88
C VAL A 60 -4.53 5.36 -3.85
N MET A 61 -4.66 6.65 -4.09
CA MET A 61 -4.15 7.68 -3.20
C MET A 61 -5.32 8.28 -2.42
N THR A 62 -5.19 8.30 -1.13
CA THR A 62 -6.16 8.74 -0.12
C THR A 62 -5.39 9.58 0.89
N ALA A 63 -5.97 10.63 1.43
CA ALA A 63 -5.42 11.35 2.56
C ALA A 63 -6.29 11.10 3.80
N ILE A 64 -5.68 10.58 4.85
CA ILE A 64 -6.32 10.43 6.17
C ILE A 64 -5.32 10.85 7.23
N VAL A 65 -5.78 11.58 8.24
CA VAL A 65 -4.99 11.94 9.41
C VAL A 65 -5.80 11.76 10.68
N GLY A 66 -5.18 11.20 11.71
CA GLY A 66 -5.66 11.21 13.07
C GLY A 66 -4.86 12.20 13.94
N ILE A 67 -5.53 12.96 14.79
CA ILE A 67 -4.90 13.80 15.81
C ILE A 67 -5.48 13.40 17.16
N LEU A 68 -4.60 13.06 18.08
CA LEU A 68 -4.94 12.60 19.41
C LEU A 68 -4.35 13.53 20.46
N ASN A 69 -5.11 13.80 21.50
CA ASN A 69 -4.60 14.34 22.77
C ASN A 69 -5.33 13.67 23.94
N LYS A 70 -5.10 14.13 25.17
CA LYS A 70 -5.73 13.53 26.37
C LYS A 70 -7.25 13.67 26.41
N GLN A 71 -7.85 14.57 25.61
CA GLN A 71 -9.29 14.84 25.64
C GLN A 71 -10.06 14.04 24.59
N ALA A 72 -9.46 13.83 23.40
CA ALA A 72 -10.17 13.23 22.28
C ALA A 72 -9.20 12.73 21.18
N VAL A 73 -9.74 12.00 20.23
CA VAL A 73 -9.17 11.73 18.92
C VAL A 73 -10.07 12.33 17.85
N ALA A 74 -9.49 13.11 16.94
CA ALA A 74 -10.13 13.59 15.73
C ALA A 74 -9.51 12.90 14.51
N VAL A 75 -10.35 12.45 13.58
CA VAL A 75 -9.90 11.82 12.32
C VAL A 75 -10.57 12.52 11.15
N ALA A 76 -9.77 13.00 10.21
CA ALA A 76 -10.22 13.62 8.98
C ALA A 76 -9.79 12.81 7.75
N ALA A 77 -10.66 12.71 6.75
CA ALA A 77 -10.40 12.01 5.50
C ALA A 77 -10.99 12.75 4.30
N ASP A 78 -10.26 12.78 3.18
CA ASP A 78 -10.78 13.21 1.90
C ASP A 78 -11.74 12.16 1.30
N SER A 79 -12.44 12.54 0.23
CA SER A 79 -13.44 11.67 -0.42
C SER A 79 -13.01 11.12 -1.78
N ALA A 80 -11.81 11.46 -2.24
CA ALA A 80 -11.33 11.01 -3.55
C ALA A 80 -10.98 9.52 -3.55
N VAL A 81 -11.41 8.83 -4.60
CA VAL A 81 -10.97 7.48 -4.98
C VAL A 81 -10.51 7.52 -6.42
N THR A 82 -9.30 7.08 -6.65
CA THR A 82 -8.70 6.97 -7.97
C THR A 82 -8.95 5.57 -8.53
N VAL A 83 -9.47 5.48 -9.75
CA VAL A 83 -9.79 4.21 -10.41
C VAL A 83 -9.09 4.14 -11.76
N GLY A 84 -8.66 2.95 -12.17
CA GLY A 84 -8.11 2.69 -13.50
C GLY A 84 -6.80 3.41 -13.76
N GLY A 85 -5.84 3.30 -12.85
CA GLY A 85 -4.50 3.82 -13.03
C GLY A 85 -4.40 5.36 -13.08
N GLY A 86 -5.22 6.06 -12.30
CA GLY A 86 -5.22 7.53 -12.27
C GLY A 86 -6.09 8.19 -13.35
N THR A 87 -6.82 7.41 -14.14
CA THR A 87 -7.63 7.95 -15.25
C THR A 87 -8.97 8.54 -14.82
N LYS A 88 -9.51 8.10 -13.67
CA LYS A 88 -10.78 8.62 -13.14
C LYS A 88 -10.71 8.79 -11.63
N ILE A 89 -11.24 9.92 -11.16
CA ILE A 89 -11.35 10.25 -9.74
C ILE A 89 -12.82 10.44 -9.41
N TYR A 90 -13.28 9.74 -8.36
CA TYR A 90 -14.62 9.89 -7.79
C TYR A 90 -14.47 10.47 -6.39
N ASN A 91 -15.26 11.49 -6.06
CA ASN A 91 -15.19 12.21 -4.78
C ASN A 91 -16.34 11.82 -3.84
N THR A 92 -16.67 10.54 -3.78
CA THR A 92 -17.84 10.04 -3.06
C THR A 92 -17.54 8.93 -2.05
N ALA A 93 -16.28 8.53 -1.89
CA ALA A 93 -15.93 7.41 -1.02
C ALA A 93 -16.07 7.77 0.46
N ASN A 94 -16.69 6.88 1.21
CA ASN A 94 -16.65 6.88 2.66
C ASN A 94 -15.41 6.15 3.13
N LYS A 95 -14.63 6.78 3.98
CA LYS A 95 -13.36 6.25 4.50
C LYS A 95 -13.36 6.12 6.02
N ILE A 96 -14.20 6.86 6.73
CA ILE A 96 -14.37 6.83 8.17
C ILE A 96 -15.74 6.23 8.49
N PHE A 97 -15.79 5.37 9.50
CA PHE A 97 -17.03 4.73 9.96
C PHE A 97 -17.01 4.63 11.50
N ASN A 98 -18.19 4.71 12.10
CA ASN A 98 -18.37 4.27 13.48
C ASN A 98 -18.27 2.74 13.51
N LEU A 99 -17.42 2.17 14.36
CA LEU A 99 -17.19 0.72 14.39
C LEU A 99 -18.28 -0.02 15.15
N SER A 100 -18.80 0.55 16.23
CA SER A 100 -19.84 -0.05 17.06
C SER A 100 -20.80 1.00 17.57
N LYS A 101 -22.10 0.70 17.55
CA LYS A 101 -23.14 1.60 18.04
C LYS A 101 -23.01 1.76 19.57
N GLY A 102 -22.93 2.99 20.04
CA GLY A 102 -22.83 3.29 21.48
C GLY A 102 -21.46 3.06 22.11
N CYS A 103 -20.43 2.73 21.32
CA CYS A 103 -19.05 2.65 21.79
C CYS A 103 -18.21 3.80 21.21
N PRO A 104 -17.26 4.34 21.97
CA PRO A 104 -16.39 5.43 21.50
C PRO A 104 -15.26 4.89 20.60
N VAL A 105 -15.61 4.17 19.52
CA VAL A 105 -14.67 3.51 18.62
C VAL A 105 -15.03 3.79 17.16
N GLY A 106 -14.06 4.29 16.42
CA GLY A 106 -14.13 4.52 14.99
C GLY A 106 -13.18 3.61 14.21
N ILE A 107 -13.43 3.47 12.92
CA ILE A 107 -12.57 2.77 11.97
C ILE A 107 -12.37 3.63 10.72
N ALA A 108 -11.14 3.68 10.22
CA ALA A 108 -10.79 4.33 8.95
C ALA A 108 -10.13 3.33 8.02
N ILE A 109 -10.46 3.45 6.72
CA ILE A 109 -9.95 2.60 5.66
C ILE A 109 -9.25 3.45 4.62
N TYR A 110 -8.04 3.04 4.22
CA TYR A 110 -7.28 3.67 3.14
C TYR A 110 -6.57 2.62 2.26
N GLY A 111 -6.02 3.05 1.13
CA GLY A 111 -5.47 2.14 0.14
C GLY A 111 -6.59 1.44 -0.64
N ASN A 112 -6.58 0.13 -0.73
CA ASN A 112 -7.61 -0.61 -1.46
C ASN A 112 -8.96 -0.52 -0.73
N ALA A 113 -10.00 -0.08 -1.45
CA ALA A 113 -11.36 0.08 -0.92
C ALA A 113 -12.11 -1.26 -0.74
N ALA A 114 -11.51 -2.38 -1.14
CA ALA A 114 -12.12 -3.70 -1.07
C ALA A 114 -11.19 -4.71 -0.39
N LEU A 115 -11.74 -5.53 0.50
CA LEU A 115 -11.09 -6.69 1.10
C LEU A 115 -10.81 -7.72 0.01
N ASN A 116 -9.55 -8.14 -0.12
CA ASN A 116 -9.07 -9.06 -1.17
C ASN A 116 -9.49 -8.62 -2.60
N SER A 117 -9.67 -7.33 -2.85
CA SER A 117 -10.20 -6.80 -4.12
C SER A 117 -11.57 -7.38 -4.53
N CYS A 118 -12.29 -8.03 -3.62
CA CYS A 118 -13.57 -8.73 -3.86
C CYS A 118 -14.75 -8.03 -3.17
N VAL A 119 -14.61 -7.71 -1.88
CA VAL A 119 -15.74 -7.23 -1.05
C VAL A 119 -15.46 -5.81 -0.54
N PRO A 120 -16.32 -4.82 -0.82
CA PRO A 120 -16.15 -3.46 -0.31
C PRO A 120 -16.04 -3.44 1.22
N TRP A 121 -15.08 -2.70 1.77
CA TRP A 121 -14.89 -2.58 3.22
C TRP A 121 -16.11 -2.04 3.95
N GLU A 122 -16.87 -1.16 3.32
CA GLU A 122 -18.14 -0.67 3.89
C GLU A 122 -19.12 -1.81 4.20
N VAL A 123 -19.19 -2.82 3.33
CA VAL A 123 -20.04 -4.01 3.55
C VAL A 123 -19.49 -4.83 4.71
N VAL A 124 -18.20 -5.07 4.76
CA VAL A 124 -17.52 -5.83 5.85
C VAL A 124 -17.79 -5.15 7.19
N ILE A 125 -17.57 -3.83 7.28
CA ILE A 125 -17.80 -3.04 8.50
C ILE A 125 -19.27 -3.08 8.93
N LYS A 126 -20.19 -2.92 7.97
CA LYS A 126 -21.63 -3.02 8.26
C LYS A 126 -22.03 -4.40 8.82
N MET A 127 -21.46 -5.47 8.27
CA MET A 127 -21.70 -6.83 8.76
C MET A 127 -21.06 -7.06 10.12
N TYR A 128 -19.85 -6.53 10.35
CA TYR A 128 -19.21 -6.57 11.66
C TYR A 128 -20.02 -5.85 12.73
N ARG A 129 -20.58 -4.67 12.44
CA ARG A 129 -21.45 -3.94 13.38
C ARG A 129 -22.67 -4.76 13.83
N LYS A 130 -23.20 -5.64 12.97
CA LYS A 130 -24.24 -6.59 13.35
C LYS A 130 -23.70 -7.74 14.22
N HIS A 131 -22.46 -8.16 13.96
CA HIS A 131 -21.80 -9.24 14.70
C HIS A 131 -21.48 -8.80 16.13
N ILE A 132 -20.81 -7.65 16.29
CA ILE A 132 -20.43 -7.14 17.60
C ILE A 132 -21.66 -6.77 18.47
N GLY A 133 -22.73 -6.27 17.83
CA GLY A 133 -23.97 -5.92 18.55
C GLY A 133 -23.72 -4.88 19.65
N SER A 134 -24.03 -5.25 20.88
CA SER A 134 -23.81 -4.45 22.10
C SER A 134 -22.55 -4.86 22.89
N ASN A 135 -21.73 -5.75 22.36
CA ASN A 135 -20.52 -6.17 23.06
C ASN A 135 -19.54 -5.00 23.16
N LYS A 136 -18.88 -4.92 24.30
CA LYS A 136 -17.90 -3.92 24.64
C LYS A 136 -16.63 -4.61 25.11
N PHE A 137 -15.48 -3.98 24.81
CA PHE A 137 -14.17 -4.49 25.17
C PHE A 137 -13.43 -3.50 26.07
N ALA A 138 -12.59 -3.99 26.96
CA ALA A 138 -11.86 -3.19 27.92
C ALA A 138 -10.86 -2.23 27.25
N THR A 139 -10.22 -2.68 26.18
CA THR A 139 -9.19 -1.92 25.47
C THR A 139 -9.49 -1.79 23.97
N LEU A 140 -8.92 -0.76 23.34
CA LEU A 140 -9.02 -0.59 21.89
C LEU A 140 -8.33 -1.72 21.14
N SER A 141 -7.27 -2.29 21.70
CA SER A 141 -6.59 -3.46 21.12
C SER A 141 -7.50 -4.67 21.02
N GLU A 142 -8.35 -4.91 22.02
CA GLU A 142 -9.33 -6.01 21.98
C GLU A 142 -10.41 -5.78 20.91
N TYR A 143 -10.84 -4.52 20.67
CA TYR A 143 -11.71 -4.22 19.53
C TYR A 143 -11.03 -4.54 18.19
N MET A 144 -9.73 -4.24 18.06
CA MET A 144 -8.96 -4.57 16.87
C MET A 144 -8.84 -6.08 16.67
N ASP A 145 -8.53 -6.81 17.72
CA ASP A 145 -8.39 -8.28 17.67
C ASP A 145 -9.71 -8.97 17.29
N ASP A 146 -10.82 -8.56 17.90
CA ASP A 146 -12.15 -9.07 17.57
C ASP A 146 -12.54 -8.77 16.13
N PHE A 147 -12.31 -7.53 15.67
CA PHE A 147 -12.56 -7.13 14.30
C PHE A 147 -11.78 -8.00 13.31
N PHE A 148 -10.47 -8.20 13.51
CA PHE A 148 -9.67 -9.00 12.60
C PHE A 148 -9.95 -10.50 12.70
N ASN A 149 -10.36 -11.02 13.85
CA ASN A 149 -10.86 -12.38 13.97
C ASN A 149 -12.15 -12.57 13.16
N TYR A 150 -13.06 -11.58 13.23
CA TYR A 150 -14.26 -11.57 12.40
C TYR A 150 -13.91 -11.52 10.91
N VAL A 151 -13.00 -10.64 10.49
CA VAL A 151 -12.58 -10.50 9.08
C VAL A 151 -11.98 -11.81 8.55
N ARG A 152 -11.13 -12.50 9.33
CA ARG A 152 -10.58 -13.81 8.95
C ARG A 152 -11.68 -14.87 8.76
N ASN A 153 -12.70 -14.88 9.63
CA ASN A 153 -13.83 -15.82 9.51
C ASN A 153 -14.77 -15.42 8.35
N TYR A 154 -14.95 -14.12 8.13
CA TYR A 154 -15.74 -13.58 7.02
C TYR A 154 -15.14 -13.95 5.67
N THR A 155 -13.82 -13.82 5.49
CA THR A 155 -13.15 -14.17 4.24
C THR A 155 -13.36 -15.63 3.89
N LYS A 156 -13.20 -16.55 4.84
CA LYS A 156 -13.44 -18.00 4.63
C LYS A 156 -14.87 -18.33 4.21
N LYS A 157 -15.85 -17.50 4.58
CA LYS A 157 -17.28 -17.74 4.29
C LYS A 157 -17.71 -17.15 2.96
N TYR A 158 -17.18 -15.99 2.58
CA TYR A 158 -17.72 -15.17 1.49
C TYR A 158 -16.76 -14.96 0.30
N ILE A 159 -15.51 -15.39 0.42
CA ILE A 159 -14.53 -15.34 -0.67
C ILE A 159 -14.16 -16.79 -0.99
N SER A 160 -14.40 -17.23 -2.22
CA SER A 160 -14.02 -18.57 -2.66
C SER A 160 -12.50 -18.72 -2.76
N ASP A 161 -11.98 -19.93 -2.57
CA ASP A 161 -10.56 -20.22 -2.74
C ASP A 161 -10.09 -19.90 -4.16
N GLU A 162 -10.95 -20.10 -5.15
CA GLU A 162 -10.68 -19.78 -6.55
C GLU A 162 -10.53 -18.27 -6.77
N ASP A 163 -11.46 -17.44 -6.25
CA ASP A 163 -11.36 -15.98 -6.34
C ASP A 163 -10.10 -15.47 -5.63
N ALA A 164 -9.81 -16.02 -4.44
CA ALA A 164 -8.61 -15.67 -3.69
C ALA A 164 -7.32 -16.02 -4.45
N LEU A 165 -7.28 -17.19 -5.08
CA LEU A 165 -6.15 -17.63 -5.89
C LEU A 165 -5.98 -16.77 -7.15
N ASN A 166 -7.06 -16.43 -7.83
CA ASN A 166 -7.03 -15.56 -9.01
C ASN A 166 -6.51 -14.16 -8.68
N VAL A 167 -6.90 -13.61 -7.52
CA VAL A 167 -6.36 -12.34 -7.02
C VAL A 167 -4.86 -12.44 -6.71
N LEU A 168 -4.42 -13.54 -6.07
CA LEU A 168 -3.00 -13.79 -5.80
C LEU A 168 -2.19 -13.85 -7.11
N LYS A 169 -2.61 -14.67 -8.08
CA LYS A 169 -1.96 -14.80 -9.38
C LYS A 169 -1.83 -13.46 -10.10
N ARG A 170 -2.90 -12.68 -10.14
CA ARG A 170 -2.90 -11.33 -10.72
C ARG A 170 -1.88 -10.41 -10.04
N ASN A 171 -1.81 -10.41 -8.72
CA ASN A 171 -0.88 -9.56 -7.99
C ASN A 171 0.58 -9.97 -8.18
N LEU A 172 0.87 -11.26 -8.25
CA LEU A 172 2.22 -11.76 -8.54
C LEU A 172 2.66 -11.36 -9.95
N LEU A 173 1.77 -11.47 -10.94
CA LEU A 173 2.03 -11.03 -12.31
C LEU A 173 2.21 -9.50 -12.38
N HIS A 174 1.39 -8.74 -11.67
CA HIS A 174 1.54 -7.28 -11.58
C HIS A 174 2.90 -6.90 -10.98
N PHE A 175 3.26 -7.52 -9.86
CA PHE A 175 4.58 -7.31 -9.24
C PHE A 175 5.72 -7.63 -10.21
N TRP A 176 5.65 -8.77 -10.89
CA TRP A 176 6.63 -9.14 -11.91
C TRP A 176 6.72 -8.11 -13.03
N CYS A 177 5.58 -7.72 -13.58
CA CYS A 177 5.52 -6.80 -14.71
C CYS A 177 5.95 -5.38 -14.37
N VAL A 178 5.58 -4.87 -13.20
CA VAL A 178 5.77 -3.47 -12.84
C VAL A 178 7.04 -3.26 -12.02
N GLU A 179 7.29 -4.09 -11.00
CA GLU A 179 8.41 -3.84 -10.08
C GLU A 179 9.70 -4.56 -10.50
N ILE A 180 9.59 -5.76 -11.05
CA ILE A 180 10.76 -6.57 -11.40
C ILE A 180 11.27 -6.24 -12.79
N THR A 181 10.40 -6.21 -13.80
CA THR A 181 10.82 -6.11 -15.21
C THR A 181 10.67 -4.71 -15.81
N GLN A 182 10.21 -3.71 -15.04
CA GLN A 182 10.14 -2.33 -15.51
C GLN A 182 11.51 -1.83 -15.96
N GLY A 183 11.58 -1.22 -17.13
CA GLY A 183 12.82 -0.72 -17.73
C GLY A 183 13.76 -1.79 -18.31
N LEU A 184 13.38 -3.08 -18.22
CA LEU A 184 14.14 -4.20 -18.78
C LEU A 184 13.49 -4.81 -20.02
N ARG A 185 12.33 -4.30 -20.44
CA ARG A 185 11.57 -4.76 -21.59
C ARG A 185 11.94 -3.99 -22.84
N GLU A 186 11.65 -4.56 -24.00
CA GLU A 186 11.88 -3.93 -25.30
C GLU A 186 10.94 -2.75 -25.57
N SER A 187 9.80 -2.69 -24.89
CA SER A 187 8.85 -1.57 -24.91
C SER A 187 8.14 -1.44 -23.57
N ASP A 188 7.43 -0.33 -23.36
CA ASP A 188 6.62 -0.08 -22.13
C ASP A 188 5.36 -0.97 -22.05
N ASP A 189 5.11 -1.84 -23.03
CA ASP A 189 4.03 -2.82 -22.99
C ASP A 189 4.38 -3.93 -21.98
N PRO A 190 3.54 -4.19 -20.96
CA PRO A 190 3.72 -5.27 -19.98
C PRO A 190 3.84 -6.66 -20.58
N GLN A 191 3.38 -6.86 -21.82
CA GLN A 191 3.49 -8.12 -22.56
C GLN A 191 4.76 -8.19 -23.42
N SER A 192 5.51 -7.08 -23.51
CA SER A 192 6.75 -7.06 -24.29
C SER A 192 7.80 -8.00 -23.71
N PRO A 193 8.56 -8.70 -24.54
CA PRO A 193 9.66 -9.54 -24.09
C PRO A 193 10.70 -8.77 -23.26
N ILE A 194 11.37 -9.48 -22.38
CA ILE A 194 12.53 -8.93 -21.64
C ILE A 194 13.73 -8.96 -22.58
N ALA A 195 14.36 -7.80 -22.77
CA ALA A 195 15.53 -7.69 -23.64
C ALA A 195 16.67 -8.62 -23.17
N LYS A 196 17.31 -9.34 -24.11
CA LYS A 196 18.40 -10.29 -23.78
C LYS A 196 19.52 -9.71 -22.91
N PRO A 197 20.01 -8.48 -23.14
CA PRO A 197 21.03 -7.88 -22.30
C PRO A 197 20.59 -7.65 -20.85
N ALA A 198 19.28 -7.66 -20.57
CA ALA A 198 18.74 -7.41 -19.26
C ALA A 198 18.66 -8.66 -18.35
N LEU A 199 18.82 -9.87 -18.88
CA LEU A 199 18.72 -11.11 -18.07
C LEU A 199 19.72 -11.17 -16.90
N PRO A 200 21.00 -10.81 -17.05
CA PRO A 200 21.93 -10.76 -15.92
C PRO A 200 21.52 -9.73 -14.86
N ILE A 201 20.98 -8.58 -15.29
CA ILE A 201 20.50 -7.54 -14.40
C ILE A 201 19.26 -8.04 -13.63
N LEU A 202 18.38 -8.74 -14.30
CA LEU A 202 17.19 -9.35 -13.71
C LEU A 202 17.56 -10.41 -12.66
N LEU A 203 18.51 -11.29 -12.97
CA LEU A 203 19.00 -12.30 -12.04
C LEU A 203 19.66 -11.66 -10.80
N ASP A 204 20.49 -10.66 -10.97
CA ASP A 204 21.11 -9.91 -9.87
C ASP A 204 20.04 -9.23 -8.98
N LYS A 205 19.05 -8.60 -9.61
CA LYS A 205 17.92 -7.96 -8.91
C LYS A 205 17.12 -8.96 -8.08
N LEU A 206 16.78 -10.11 -8.65
CA LEU A 206 16.05 -11.19 -7.96
C LEU A 206 16.89 -11.84 -6.86
N THR A 207 18.16 -12.07 -7.09
CA THR A 207 19.08 -12.63 -6.07
C THR A 207 19.20 -11.69 -4.86
N LYS A 208 19.36 -10.39 -5.09
CA LYS A 208 19.39 -9.38 -4.02
C LYS A 208 18.07 -9.31 -3.26
N LEU A 209 16.95 -9.37 -3.99
CA LEU A 209 15.62 -9.42 -3.37
C LEU A 209 15.47 -10.69 -2.52
N GLY A 210 15.79 -11.85 -3.04
CA GLY A 210 15.73 -13.13 -2.33
C GLY A 210 16.62 -13.14 -1.07
N ALA A 211 17.84 -12.59 -1.15
CA ALA A 211 18.73 -12.46 0.00
C ALA A 211 18.16 -11.56 1.11
N ARG A 212 17.43 -10.49 0.73
CA ARG A 212 16.72 -9.62 1.68
C ARG A 212 15.56 -10.37 2.31
N LEU A 213 14.72 -11.02 1.50
CA LEU A 213 13.53 -11.75 1.96
C LEU A 213 13.85 -12.96 2.86
N LYS A 214 15.03 -13.57 2.69
CA LYS A 214 15.52 -14.66 3.57
C LYS A 214 15.76 -14.21 5.00
N LYS A 215 15.95 -12.91 5.24
CA LYS A 215 16.12 -12.34 6.59
C LYS A 215 14.78 -12.09 7.28
N GLU A 216 13.68 -12.03 6.51
CA GLU A 216 12.34 -11.81 7.03
C GLU A 216 11.76 -13.11 7.61
N LYS A 217 10.99 -12.97 8.70
CA LYS A 217 10.30 -14.11 9.31
C LYS A 217 9.04 -14.45 8.49
N ILE A 218 8.83 -15.75 8.28
CA ILE A 218 7.55 -16.25 7.78
C ILE A 218 6.48 -15.95 8.84
N LEU A 219 5.37 -15.36 8.41
CA LEU A 219 4.24 -15.05 9.28
C LEU A 219 3.64 -16.32 9.88
N SER A 220 3.12 -16.22 11.08
CA SER A 220 2.62 -17.38 11.86
C SER A 220 1.56 -18.17 11.12
N GLU A 221 0.70 -17.49 10.36
CA GLU A 221 -0.38 -18.06 9.58
C GLU A 221 0.07 -18.89 8.36
N TYR A 222 1.35 -18.80 7.97
CA TYR A 222 1.91 -19.49 6.79
C TYR A 222 3.01 -20.49 7.12
N LYS A 223 3.25 -20.81 8.39
CA LYS A 223 4.33 -21.72 8.80
C LYS A 223 4.20 -23.15 8.25
N ASP A 224 2.99 -23.56 7.96
CA ASP A 224 2.65 -24.87 7.38
C ASP A 224 2.48 -24.84 5.85
N VAL A 225 2.64 -23.68 5.22
CA VAL A 225 2.64 -23.55 3.75
C VAL A 225 4.03 -23.88 3.23
N THR A 226 4.14 -24.98 2.49
CA THR A 226 5.42 -25.36 1.90
C THR A 226 5.69 -24.58 0.61
N PRO A 227 6.96 -24.37 0.22
CA PRO A 227 7.28 -23.80 -1.09
C PRO A 227 6.67 -24.61 -2.25
N GLU A 228 6.64 -25.96 -2.14
CA GLU A 228 6.09 -26.86 -3.14
C GLU A 228 4.59 -26.66 -3.35
N ASP A 229 3.81 -26.54 -2.27
CA ASP A 229 2.36 -26.27 -2.34
C ASP A 229 2.09 -24.91 -2.98
N PHE A 230 2.90 -23.90 -2.64
CA PHE A 230 2.78 -22.57 -3.21
C PHE A 230 3.11 -22.55 -4.70
N VAL A 231 4.23 -23.15 -5.11
CA VAL A 231 4.66 -23.26 -6.53
C VAL A 231 3.58 -23.95 -7.37
N LYS A 232 3.02 -25.07 -6.88
CA LYS A 232 1.92 -25.76 -7.54
C LYS A 232 0.69 -24.86 -7.73
N ALA A 233 0.35 -24.05 -6.73
CA ALA A 233 -0.80 -23.15 -6.84
C ALA A 233 -0.59 -21.99 -7.84
N ILE A 234 0.65 -21.59 -8.09
CA ILE A 234 1.01 -20.49 -9.01
C ILE A 234 1.67 -20.96 -10.30
N GLU A 235 1.60 -22.24 -10.65
CA GLU A 235 2.25 -22.85 -11.83
C GLU A 235 1.98 -22.04 -13.12
N GLU A 236 0.76 -21.59 -13.31
CA GLU A 236 0.33 -20.76 -14.43
C GLU A 236 1.08 -19.40 -14.49
N VAL A 237 1.34 -18.79 -13.32
CA VAL A 237 2.13 -17.55 -13.22
C VAL A 237 3.57 -17.81 -13.63
N LEU A 238 4.16 -18.92 -13.19
CA LEU A 238 5.53 -19.30 -13.54
C LEU A 238 5.66 -19.59 -15.03
N GLU A 239 4.67 -20.25 -15.63
CA GLU A 239 4.65 -20.50 -17.06
C GLU A 239 4.58 -19.20 -17.89
N ILE A 240 3.76 -18.23 -17.47
CA ILE A 240 3.71 -16.91 -18.10
C ILE A 240 5.06 -16.19 -18.00
N ILE A 241 5.70 -16.23 -16.83
CA ILE A 241 7.02 -15.62 -16.59
C ILE A 241 8.08 -16.31 -17.49
N LYS A 242 8.07 -17.62 -17.54
CA LYS A 242 8.97 -18.44 -18.38
C LYS A 242 8.84 -18.09 -19.86
N ASN A 243 7.60 -17.97 -20.34
CA ASN A 243 7.32 -17.60 -21.72
C ASN A 243 7.82 -16.18 -22.05
N GLN A 244 7.67 -15.22 -21.15
CA GLN A 244 8.20 -13.86 -21.33
C GLN A 244 9.74 -13.83 -21.43
N ILE A 245 10.43 -14.67 -20.67
CA ILE A 245 11.90 -14.77 -20.70
C ILE A 245 12.37 -15.51 -21.95
N SER A 246 11.67 -16.58 -22.34
CA SER A 246 12.04 -17.45 -23.45
C SER A 246 11.78 -16.84 -24.83
N ALA A 247 10.81 -15.94 -24.94
CA ALA A 247 10.37 -15.32 -26.21
C ALA A 247 11.50 -14.66 -27.03
N ASN A 248 12.60 -14.27 -26.37
CA ASN A 248 13.80 -13.71 -27.01
C ASN A 248 15.02 -14.61 -26.96
N GLY A 249 14.83 -15.94 -26.85
CA GLY A 249 15.91 -16.93 -26.80
C GLY A 249 16.73 -16.87 -25.51
N GLY A 250 16.16 -16.30 -24.44
CA GLY A 250 16.62 -16.52 -23.08
C GLY A 250 16.41 -17.97 -22.73
N LYS A 251 17.44 -18.66 -22.21
CA LYS A 251 17.25 -20.02 -21.68
C LYS A 251 16.74 -19.87 -20.25
N TRP A 252 15.54 -20.36 -19.98
CA TRP A 252 15.09 -20.62 -18.63
C TRP A 252 15.96 -21.74 -18.08
N LYS A 253 16.80 -21.40 -17.11
CA LYS A 253 17.68 -22.35 -16.45
C LYS A 253 17.10 -22.70 -15.09
N ASP A 254 17.33 -23.92 -14.63
CA ASP A 254 16.86 -24.42 -13.34
C ASP A 254 17.24 -23.49 -12.17
N GLU A 255 18.46 -22.92 -12.21
CA GLU A 255 18.91 -21.94 -11.20
C GLU A 255 18.08 -20.65 -11.18
N PHE A 256 17.63 -20.17 -12.35
CA PHE A 256 16.78 -18.99 -12.46
C PHE A 256 15.37 -19.28 -11.96
N GLU A 257 14.82 -20.44 -12.29
CA GLU A 257 13.54 -20.93 -11.84
C GLU A 257 13.48 -20.95 -10.31
N ALA A 258 14.43 -21.61 -9.67
CA ALA A 258 14.51 -21.69 -8.21
C ALA A 258 14.60 -20.30 -7.53
N VAL A 259 15.28 -19.34 -8.14
CA VAL A 259 15.36 -17.96 -7.61
C VAL A 259 14.01 -17.24 -7.72
N VAL A 260 13.30 -17.39 -8.85
CA VAL A 260 11.97 -16.80 -9.04
C VAL A 260 10.98 -17.39 -8.05
N GLU A 261 10.92 -18.72 -7.94
CA GLU A 261 10.04 -19.44 -7.03
C GLU A 261 10.25 -19.03 -5.57
N ASP A 262 11.50 -19.05 -5.09
CA ASP A 262 11.85 -18.64 -3.72
C ASP A 262 11.46 -17.17 -3.46
N CYS A 263 11.70 -16.28 -4.43
CA CYS A 263 11.30 -14.87 -4.30
C CYS A 263 9.79 -14.70 -4.21
N LEU A 264 9.01 -15.31 -5.09
CA LEU A 264 7.55 -15.18 -5.11
C LEU A 264 6.91 -15.82 -3.87
N TYR A 265 7.42 -16.99 -3.43
CA TYR A 265 7.02 -17.61 -2.19
C TYR A 265 7.23 -16.69 -0.99
N ARG A 266 8.47 -16.22 -0.79
CA ARG A 266 8.83 -15.37 0.36
C ARG A 266 8.09 -14.03 0.36
N LEU A 267 7.92 -13.41 -0.80
CA LEU A 267 7.07 -12.21 -0.93
C LEU A 267 5.66 -12.43 -0.41
N SER A 268 5.13 -13.63 -0.63
CA SER A 268 3.75 -13.97 -0.29
C SER A 268 3.57 -14.32 1.19
N VAL A 269 4.56 -14.91 1.85
CA VAL A 269 4.44 -15.46 3.21
C VAL A 269 5.20 -14.69 4.29
N THR A 270 6.00 -13.66 3.92
CA THR A 270 6.73 -12.80 4.87
C THR A 270 6.05 -11.45 5.06
N ASN A 271 6.51 -10.66 6.03
CA ASN A 271 5.98 -9.32 6.30
C ASN A 271 6.45 -8.25 5.28
N ASN A 272 6.59 -8.62 4.02
CA ASN A 272 7.03 -7.72 2.97
C ASN A 272 5.90 -7.49 1.96
N PRO A 273 5.42 -6.25 1.75
CA PRO A 273 4.37 -5.98 0.76
C PRO A 273 4.93 -6.17 -0.64
N PHE A 274 4.31 -7.03 -1.44
CA PHE A 274 4.71 -7.21 -2.83
C PHE A 274 3.88 -6.40 -3.84
N SER A 275 2.81 -5.77 -3.40
CA SER A 275 2.08 -4.80 -4.23
C SER A 275 1.39 -3.78 -3.34
N ARG A 276 1.67 -2.50 -3.57
CA ARG A 276 1.01 -1.41 -2.83
C ARG A 276 -0.44 -1.20 -3.25
N SER A 277 -0.78 -1.51 -4.49
CA SER A 277 -2.14 -1.33 -5.02
C SER A 277 -3.17 -2.29 -4.42
N SER A 278 -2.71 -3.41 -3.85
CA SER A 278 -3.57 -4.43 -3.26
C SER A 278 -3.67 -4.37 -1.73
N VAL A 279 -3.06 -3.36 -1.11
CA VAL A 279 -3.02 -3.23 0.36
C VAL A 279 -4.11 -2.27 0.83
N SER A 280 -4.89 -2.72 1.80
CA SER A 280 -5.78 -1.84 2.57
C SER A 280 -5.11 -1.51 3.91
N GLY A 281 -5.06 -0.23 4.27
CA GLY A 281 -4.79 0.17 5.64
C GLY A 281 -6.09 0.23 6.42
N VAL A 282 -6.08 -0.32 7.61
CA VAL A 282 -7.21 -0.31 8.55
C VAL A 282 -6.73 0.30 9.85
N ALA A 283 -7.30 1.44 10.23
CA ALA A 283 -7.03 2.10 11.50
C ALA A 283 -8.27 2.04 12.38
N ILE A 284 -8.14 1.55 13.61
CA ILE A 284 -9.16 1.60 14.65
C ILE A 284 -8.71 2.61 15.68
N PHE A 285 -9.60 3.53 16.07
CA PHE A 285 -9.29 4.65 16.94
C PHE A 285 -10.41 4.96 17.91
N GLY A 286 -10.06 5.48 19.07
CA GLY A 286 -11.00 5.81 20.15
C GLY A 286 -10.56 5.26 21.50
N TYR A 287 -11.50 4.65 22.23
CA TYR A 287 -11.31 4.18 23.61
C TYR A 287 -11.93 2.80 23.81
N GLY A 288 -11.23 1.93 24.51
CA GLY A 288 -11.86 0.82 25.21
C GLY A 288 -12.62 1.29 26.45
N GLU A 289 -13.46 0.41 27.03
CA GLU A 289 -14.29 0.76 28.20
C GLU A 289 -13.46 1.18 29.42
N ASP A 290 -12.30 0.55 29.64
CA ASP A 290 -11.43 0.82 30.80
C ASP A 290 -10.32 1.85 30.47
N GLU A 291 -10.18 2.29 29.22
CA GLU A 291 -9.18 3.27 28.82
C GLU A 291 -9.66 4.70 29.13
N ILE A 292 -8.80 5.50 29.74
CA ILE A 292 -9.05 6.92 30.03
C ILE A 292 -8.52 7.87 28.96
N TYR A 293 -7.53 7.44 28.18
CA TYR A 293 -6.97 8.18 27.07
C TYR A 293 -7.22 7.45 25.74
N PRO A 294 -7.33 8.21 24.63
CA PRO A 294 -7.54 7.57 23.33
C PRO A 294 -6.27 6.91 22.81
N SER A 295 -6.48 5.93 21.95
CA SER A 295 -5.42 5.35 21.15
C SER A 295 -5.85 5.20 19.69
N LEU A 296 -4.87 4.95 18.79
CA LEU A 296 -5.09 4.65 17.40
C LEU A 296 -4.15 3.51 17.01
N HIS A 297 -4.72 2.43 16.52
CA HIS A 297 -3.99 1.25 16.08
C HIS A 297 -4.21 1.04 14.59
N GLU A 298 -3.13 0.75 13.87
CA GLU A 298 -3.14 0.53 12.42
C GLU A 298 -2.68 -0.87 12.06
N GLN A 299 -3.34 -1.47 11.07
CA GLN A 299 -2.86 -2.70 10.44
C GLN A 299 -2.97 -2.61 8.92
N GLN A 300 -2.07 -3.27 8.24
CA GLN A 300 -2.13 -3.48 6.80
C GLN A 300 -2.77 -4.83 6.50
N VAL A 301 -3.77 -4.81 5.65
CA VAL A 301 -4.46 -6.01 5.16
C VAL A 301 -4.10 -6.21 3.70
N TYR A 302 -3.44 -7.30 3.45
CA TYR A 302 -3.03 -7.73 2.11
C TYR A 302 -4.05 -8.71 1.54
N ASN A 303 -3.85 -9.10 0.29
CA ASN A 303 -4.66 -10.13 -0.32
C ASN A 303 -4.38 -11.50 0.31
N MET A 304 -5.35 -12.39 0.15
CA MET A 304 -5.26 -13.77 0.61
C MET A 304 -4.18 -14.53 -0.13
N VAL A 305 -3.49 -15.39 0.59
CA VAL A 305 -2.53 -16.37 0.05
C VAL A 305 -2.99 -17.74 0.47
N LEU A 306 -3.30 -18.61 -0.49
CA LEU A 306 -3.80 -19.98 -0.26
C LEU A 306 -4.92 -20.03 0.79
N GLY A 307 -5.98 -19.25 0.57
CA GLY A 307 -7.17 -19.22 1.44
C GLY A 307 -6.99 -18.53 2.80
N ARG A 308 -5.83 -17.90 3.07
CA ARG A 308 -5.53 -17.23 4.33
C ARG A 308 -5.30 -15.74 4.14
N LEU A 309 -5.97 -14.93 4.95
CA LEU A 309 -5.82 -13.49 4.92
C LEU A 309 -4.50 -13.09 5.57
N ARG A 310 -3.72 -12.27 4.89
CA ARG A 310 -2.47 -11.74 5.37
C ARG A 310 -2.70 -10.38 6.03
N ILE A 311 -2.34 -10.26 7.30
CA ILE A 311 -2.45 -9.04 8.09
C ILE A 311 -1.09 -8.76 8.72
N SER A 312 -0.65 -7.51 8.67
CA SER A 312 0.60 -7.08 9.26
C SER A 312 0.38 -5.84 10.13
N PRO A 313 0.81 -5.85 11.39
CA PRO A 313 0.74 -4.65 12.22
C PRO A 313 1.67 -3.57 11.68
N ILE A 314 1.24 -2.33 11.78
CA ILE A 314 2.11 -1.17 11.63
C ILE A 314 2.73 -0.90 12.99
N PRO A 315 4.07 -0.78 13.09
CA PRO A 315 4.77 -0.73 14.37
C PRO A 315 4.40 0.45 15.28
N ASP A 316 3.89 1.53 14.72
CA ASP A 316 3.61 2.77 15.46
C ASP A 316 2.18 2.76 16.02
N ASN A 317 2.02 2.21 17.20
CA ASN A 317 0.79 2.38 17.97
C ASN A 317 0.80 3.78 18.63
N ASN A 318 -0.15 4.62 18.23
CA ASN A 318 -0.31 5.96 18.77
C ASN A 318 -1.22 5.90 19.98
N THR A 319 -0.63 5.61 21.13
CA THR A 319 -1.30 5.56 22.43
C THR A 319 -0.98 6.81 23.22
N ILE A 320 -1.99 7.53 23.66
CA ILE A 320 -1.84 8.68 24.56
C ILE A 320 -1.75 8.17 25.99
N ASN A 321 -0.83 8.74 26.74
CA ASN A 321 -0.60 8.43 28.15
C ASN A 321 -0.04 9.66 28.90
N GLU A 322 0.45 9.47 30.12
CA GLU A 322 0.97 10.58 30.92
C GLU A 322 2.20 11.24 30.29
N THR A 323 3.07 10.47 29.65
CA THR A 323 4.32 10.94 29.03
C THR A 323 4.15 11.34 27.56
N ASN A 324 3.20 10.74 26.86
CA ASN A 324 2.84 11.05 25.48
C ASN A 324 1.47 11.73 25.45
N GLY A 325 1.45 13.06 25.58
CA GLY A 325 0.23 13.85 25.74
C GLY A 325 -0.54 14.10 24.44
N ALA A 326 0.10 14.00 23.26
CA ALA A 326 -0.54 14.18 21.95
C ALA A 326 0.21 13.48 20.84
N SER A 327 -0.48 13.18 19.72
CA SER A 327 0.09 12.57 18.52
C SER A 327 -0.62 13.07 17.26
N ILE A 328 0.12 13.18 16.15
CA ILE A 328 -0.41 13.33 14.80
C ILE A 328 -0.06 12.06 14.01
N CYS A 329 -1.07 11.42 13.46
CA CYS A 329 -0.97 10.11 12.80
C CYS A 329 -1.37 10.23 11.32
N PRO A 330 -0.46 10.55 10.41
CA PRO A 330 -0.74 10.53 8.98
C PRO A 330 -0.80 9.09 8.50
N MET A 331 -1.95 8.62 8.02
CA MET A 331 -2.18 7.23 7.61
C MET A 331 -1.91 7.02 6.11
N ALA A 332 -2.34 7.97 5.27
CA ALA A 332 -2.12 7.89 3.83
C ALA A 332 -1.72 9.27 3.27
N GLN A 333 -0.95 9.30 2.17
CA GLN A 333 -0.39 10.55 1.61
C GLN A 333 0.38 11.38 2.64
N ARG A 334 1.27 10.71 3.38
CA ARG A 334 1.97 11.23 4.55
C ARG A 334 2.90 12.42 4.26
N ASP A 335 3.42 12.55 3.05
CA ASP A 335 4.50 13.47 2.67
C ASP A 335 4.21 14.96 2.97
N VAL A 336 2.97 15.40 2.80
CA VAL A 336 2.56 16.79 3.08
C VAL A 336 2.49 17.03 4.58
N ILE A 337 1.82 16.11 5.28
CA ILE A 337 1.62 16.20 6.73
C ILE A 337 2.96 16.06 7.45
N GLU A 338 3.81 15.12 7.04
CA GLU A 338 5.17 14.96 7.58
C GLU A 338 6.01 16.23 7.34
N THR A 339 5.88 16.84 6.16
CA THR A 339 6.56 18.13 5.89
C THR A 339 6.07 19.24 6.81
N PHE A 340 4.78 19.28 7.13
CA PHE A 340 4.22 20.22 8.09
C PHE A 340 4.78 19.96 9.50
N ILE A 341 4.83 18.72 9.94
CA ILE A 341 5.31 18.32 11.27
C ILE A 341 6.82 18.58 11.42
N GLU A 342 7.61 18.20 10.41
CA GLU A 342 9.07 18.26 10.45
C GLU A 342 9.65 19.61 9.94
N GLY A 343 8.83 20.46 9.30
CA GLY A 343 9.27 21.71 8.67
C GLY A 343 10.12 21.51 7.41
N VAL A 344 10.42 20.26 7.03
CA VAL A 344 11.20 19.90 5.85
C VAL A 344 10.72 18.58 5.27
N SER A 345 10.65 18.49 3.93
CA SER A 345 10.26 17.24 3.29
C SER A 345 11.36 16.18 3.41
N ASN A 346 10.97 14.92 3.59
CA ASN A 346 11.88 13.79 3.63
C ASN A 346 12.75 13.68 2.36
N LYS A 347 12.22 14.05 1.19
CA LYS A 347 12.99 14.10 -0.06
C LYS A 347 14.14 15.11 0.02
N ILE A 348 13.88 16.32 0.49
CA ILE A 348 14.91 17.36 0.65
C ILE A 348 15.93 16.91 1.69
N LYS A 349 15.48 16.44 2.87
CA LYS A 349 16.34 15.92 3.94
C LYS A 349 17.31 14.83 3.42
N ASN A 350 16.80 13.85 2.71
CA ASN A 350 17.62 12.77 2.14
C ASN A 350 18.55 13.28 1.03
N THR A 351 18.11 14.21 0.17
CA THR A 351 18.98 14.83 -0.85
C THR A 351 20.15 15.58 -0.21
N PHE A 352 19.95 16.29 0.90
CA PHE A 352 21.04 16.93 1.63
C PHE A 352 22.04 15.90 2.21
N LEU A 353 21.53 14.81 2.80
CA LEU A 353 22.37 13.74 3.32
C LEU A 353 23.22 13.09 2.21
N ASP A 354 22.61 12.80 1.04
CA ASP A 354 23.30 12.22 -0.11
C ASP A 354 24.31 13.19 -0.70
N ALA A 355 23.99 14.47 -0.80
CA ALA A 355 24.92 15.50 -1.24
C ALA A 355 26.11 15.64 -0.29
N THR A 356 25.87 15.59 1.02
CA THR A 356 26.92 15.61 2.04
C THR A 356 27.82 14.38 1.93
N ALA A 357 27.23 13.18 1.78
CA ALA A 357 28.00 11.94 1.56
C ALA A 357 28.86 12.02 0.30
N THR A 358 28.31 12.57 -0.78
CA THR A 358 29.02 12.76 -2.05
C THR A 358 30.17 13.75 -1.90
N ALA A 359 29.97 14.87 -1.19
CA ALA A 359 31.02 15.86 -0.92
C ALA A 359 32.14 15.27 -0.09
N ILE A 360 31.84 14.52 0.97
CA ILE A 360 32.84 13.83 1.80
C ILE A 360 33.66 12.83 0.94
N LYS A 361 32.96 12.00 0.15
CA LYS A 361 33.62 11.04 -0.75
C LYS A 361 34.53 11.72 -1.73
N LYS A 362 34.13 12.85 -2.31
CA LYS A 362 34.97 13.64 -3.21
C LYS A 362 36.19 14.17 -2.48
N THR A 363 36.07 14.78 -1.31
CA THR A 363 37.14 15.29 -0.49
C THR A 363 38.16 14.20 -0.14
N VAL A 364 37.70 13.01 0.27
CA VAL A 364 38.55 11.86 0.57
C VAL A 364 39.33 11.42 -0.67
N ASN A 365 38.69 11.35 -1.85
CA ASN A 365 39.34 10.99 -3.09
C ASN A 365 40.39 12.04 -3.52
N ASP A 366 40.06 13.34 -3.44
CA ASP A 366 40.96 14.44 -3.79
C ASP A 366 42.19 14.45 -2.86
N LEU A 367 41.98 14.25 -1.55
CA LEU A 367 43.06 14.16 -0.57
C LEU A 367 43.95 12.94 -0.82
N SER A 368 43.38 11.79 -1.14
CA SER A 368 44.12 10.59 -1.53
C SER A 368 44.97 10.84 -2.79
N ALA A 369 44.38 11.52 -3.80
CA ALA A 369 45.10 11.82 -5.05
C ALA A 369 46.31 12.75 -4.84
N VAL A 370 46.14 13.81 -4.02
CA VAL A 370 47.22 14.73 -3.67
C VAL A 370 48.32 14.06 -2.84
N THR A 371 47.93 13.13 -1.95
CA THR A 371 48.88 12.41 -1.08
C THR A 371 49.66 11.33 -1.81
N ARG A 372 49.08 10.71 -2.86
CA ARG A 372 49.65 9.54 -3.56
C ARG A 372 51.07 9.74 -4.11
N PRO A 373 51.46 10.89 -4.73
CA PRO A 373 52.83 11.10 -5.21
C PRO A 373 53.87 11.11 -4.10
N HIS A 374 53.46 11.44 -2.87
CA HIS A 374 54.38 11.60 -1.72
C HIS A 374 54.37 10.37 -0.80
N ASN A 375 53.23 9.74 -0.62
CA ASN A 375 53.04 8.57 0.23
C ASN A 375 51.90 7.69 -0.27
N PRO A 376 52.19 6.68 -1.13
CA PRO A 376 51.13 5.81 -1.67
C PRO A 376 50.35 5.02 -0.61
N ALA A 377 51.03 4.54 0.45
CA ALA A 377 50.39 3.77 1.51
C ALA A 377 49.42 4.62 2.32
N LEU A 378 49.75 5.87 2.62
CA LEU A 378 48.85 6.82 3.27
C LEU A 378 47.66 7.19 2.36
N ALA A 379 47.90 7.36 1.06
CA ALA A 379 46.86 7.63 0.10
C ALA A 379 45.81 6.49 0.02
N ASP A 380 46.26 5.23 0.07
CA ASP A 380 45.42 4.07 0.08
C ASP A 380 44.64 3.96 1.41
N ALA A 381 45.27 4.26 2.53
CA ALA A 381 44.59 4.34 3.83
C ALA A 381 43.49 5.42 3.84
N ILE A 382 43.77 6.62 3.31
CA ILE A 382 42.77 7.69 3.19
C ILE A 382 41.62 7.26 2.31
N LYS A 383 41.87 6.66 1.15
CA LYS A 383 40.87 6.19 0.21
C LYS A 383 39.99 5.08 0.80
N GLY A 384 40.55 4.25 1.68
CA GLY A 384 39.86 3.18 2.40
C GLY A 384 39.08 3.62 3.66
N MET A 385 39.14 4.92 4.01
CA MET A 385 38.41 5.40 5.20
C MET A 385 36.91 5.18 5.08
N ASP A 386 36.33 4.55 6.10
CA ASP A 386 34.89 4.46 6.26
C ASP A 386 34.35 5.74 6.93
N TYR A 387 33.57 6.49 6.18
CA TYR A 387 32.90 7.72 6.65
C TYR A 387 31.40 7.53 6.92
N SER A 388 30.89 6.31 6.87
CA SER A 388 29.48 6.01 7.11
C SER A 388 29.03 6.48 8.50
N SER A 389 29.87 6.31 9.51
CA SER A 389 29.62 6.78 10.87
C SER A 389 29.44 8.31 10.97
N ILE A 390 30.17 9.09 10.15
CA ILE A 390 30.03 10.56 10.09
C ILE A 390 28.65 10.93 9.53
N ILE A 391 28.23 10.27 8.45
CA ILE A 391 26.91 10.48 7.84
C ILE A 391 25.78 10.11 8.81
N ASP A 392 25.93 9.01 9.55
CA ASP A 392 24.94 8.59 10.53
C ASP A 392 24.87 9.56 11.72
N GLN A 393 25.99 10.06 12.23
CA GLN A 393 26.00 11.10 13.26
C GLN A 393 25.32 12.38 12.76
N TYR A 394 25.60 12.81 11.54
CA TYR A 394 24.97 13.97 10.93
C TYR A 394 23.45 13.79 10.78
N ARG A 395 22.99 12.61 10.36
CA ARG A 395 21.58 12.25 10.31
C ARG A 395 20.91 12.34 11.68
N VAL A 396 21.55 11.79 12.72
CA VAL A 396 21.05 11.85 14.09
C VAL A 396 20.95 13.30 14.56
N GLN A 397 21.95 14.12 14.28
CA GLN A 397 21.98 15.53 14.66
C GLN A 397 20.86 16.34 13.98
N ILE A 398 20.67 16.19 12.66
CA ILE A 398 19.58 16.83 11.92
C ILE A 398 18.21 16.42 12.51
N ASN A 399 17.98 15.14 12.72
CA ASN A 399 16.72 14.65 13.29
C ASN A 399 16.50 15.20 14.72
N SER A 400 17.55 15.34 15.51
CA SER A 400 17.48 15.94 16.84
C SER A 400 17.07 17.44 16.79
N ILE A 401 17.63 18.20 15.85
CA ILE A 401 17.26 19.61 15.62
C ILE A 401 15.80 19.72 15.19
N ILE A 402 15.39 18.94 14.17
CA ILE A 402 13.99 18.92 13.70
C ILE A 402 13.04 18.58 14.85
N ARG A 403 13.37 17.55 15.62
CA ARG A 403 12.53 17.14 16.75
C ARG A 403 12.39 18.27 17.79
N ARG A 404 13.51 18.92 18.17
CA ARG A 404 13.54 19.98 19.18
C ARG A 404 12.79 21.24 18.73
N ASP A 405 13.04 21.67 17.48
CA ASP A 405 12.64 23.00 17.02
C ASP A 405 11.29 23.01 16.27
N GLN A 406 10.83 21.85 15.76
CA GLN A 406 9.58 21.72 15.01
C GLN A 406 8.59 20.80 15.71
N VAL A 407 8.97 19.53 15.94
CA VAL A 407 8.02 18.50 16.39
C VAL A 407 7.56 18.75 17.83
N VAL A 408 8.49 18.97 18.75
CA VAL A 408 8.16 19.12 20.20
C VAL A 408 7.26 20.32 20.46
N PRO A 409 7.52 21.53 19.93
CA PRO A 409 6.64 22.69 20.15
C PRO A 409 5.24 22.47 19.59
N LEU A 410 5.12 21.85 18.41
CA LEU A 410 3.84 21.52 17.79
C LEU A 410 3.03 20.54 18.67
N ILE A 411 3.64 19.45 19.10
CA ILE A 411 2.99 18.46 19.98
C ILE A 411 2.57 19.10 21.32
N GLN A 412 3.42 19.94 21.92
CA GLN A 412 3.07 20.65 23.16
C GLN A 412 1.84 21.56 23.00
N THR A 413 1.69 22.20 21.84
CA THR A 413 0.49 23.00 21.53
C THR A 413 -0.75 22.10 21.44
N ILE A 414 -0.67 20.96 20.76
CA ILE A 414 -1.80 20.03 20.57
C ILE A 414 -2.27 19.43 21.90
N VAL A 415 -1.37 19.22 22.86
CA VAL A 415 -1.74 18.73 24.21
C VAL A 415 -2.81 19.60 24.86
N SER A 416 -2.78 20.91 24.63
CA SER A 416 -3.70 21.89 25.22
C SER A 416 -4.90 22.28 24.38
N MET A 417 -4.99 21.79 23.13
CA MET A 417 -6.09 22.06 22.23
C MET A 417 -7.40 21.41 22.70
N GLY A 418 -8.52 22.09 22.46
CA GLY A 418 -9.86 21.53 22.64
C GLY A 418 -10.24 20.51 21.57
N LYS A 419 -11.40 19.88 21.73
CA LYS A 419 -11.91 18.87 20.77
C LYS A 419 -12.11 19.47 19.38
N GLU A 420 -12.71 20.66 19.31
CA GLU A 420 -12.94 21.40 18.05
C GLU A 420 -11.62 21.78 17.38
N ASP A 421 -10.64 22.29 18.15
CA ASP A 421 -9.34 22.72 17.62
C ASP A 421 -8.55 21.56 16.97
N ILE A 422 -8.58 20.35 17.59
CA ILE A 422 -7.90 19.18 17.00
C ILE A 422 -8.63 18.68 15.75
N ALA A 423 -9.94 18.84 15.67
CA ALA A 423 -10.73 18.47 14.50
C ALA A 423 -10.48 19.45 13.34
N ASP A 424 -10.49 20.76 13.62
CA ASP A 424 -10.12 21.79 12.65
C ASP A 424 -8.69 21.61 12.14
N LEU A 425 -7.75 21.28 13.02
CA LEU A 425 -6.38 20.98 12.61
C LEU A 425 -6.31 19.76 11.70
N ALA A 426 -7.05 18.67 12.00
CA ALA A 426 -7.11 17.49 11.17
C ALA A 426 -7.69 17.79 9.78
N GLU A 427 -8.78 18.55 9.70
CA GLU A 427 -9.38 18.99 8.44
C GLU A 427 -8.42 19.82 7.61
N ASN A 428 -7.76 20.81 8.23
CA ASN A 428 -6.83 21.71 7.57
C ASN A 428 -5.61 20.96 6.99
N LEU A 429 -5.11 19.92 7.68
CA LEU A 429 -4.02 19.08 7.15
C LEU A 429 -4.45 18.29 5.91
N ILE A 430 -5.69 17.80 5.87
CA ILE A 430 -6.24 17.15 4.66
C ILE A 430 -6.45 18.17 3.55
N TYR A 431 -6.98 19.35 3.87
CA TYR A 431 -7.15 20.45 2.90
C TYR A 431 -5.82 20.88 2.28
N MET A 432 -4.77 21.07 3.09
CA MET A 432 -3.41 21.39 2.63
C MET A 432 -2.87 20.29 1.71
N THR A 433 -3.13 19.02 2.04
CA THR A 433 -2.72 17.87 1.21
C THR A 433 -3.42 17.91 -0.14
N SER A 434 -4.73 18.16 -0.17
CA SER A 434 -5.52 18.32 -1.40
C SER A 434 -5.02 19.49 -2.25
N MET A 435 -4.81 20.66 -1.64
CA MET A 435 -4.31 21.85 -2.32
C MET A 435 -2.93 21.60 -2.94
N LYS A 436 -2.01 20.97 -2.22
CA LYS A 436 -0.69 20.63 -2.77
C LYS A 436 -0.77 19.71 -3.98
N ARG A 437 -1.68 18.71 -3.96
CA ARG A 437 -1.89 17.82 -5.13
C ARG A 437 -2.48 18.56 -6.31
N HIS A 438 -3.40 19.48 -6.07
CA HIS A 438 -4.02 20.29 -7.12
C HIS A 438 -3.01 21.17 -7.86
N VAL A 439 -2.03 21.77 -7.17
CA VAL A 439 -1.04 22.69 -7.77
C VAL A 439 0.25 22.00 -8.22
N THR A 440 0.38 20.68 -8.09
CA THR A 440 1.56 19.93 -8.54
C THR A 440 1.25 19.14 -9.82
N PRO A 441 2.25 18.82 -10.66
CA PRO A 441 2.04 18.10 -11.94
C PRO A 441 1.68 16.62 -11.76
N TYR A 442 1.38 16.18 -10.55
CA TYR A 442 0.94 14.82 -10.25
C TYR A 442 -0.57 14.70 -10.38
N ALA A 443 -1.09 13.47 -10.52
CA ALA A 443 -2.53 13.23 -10.56
C ALA A 443 -3.22 13.78 -9.29
N GLU A 444 -4.37 14.42 -9.45
CA GLU A 444 -5.22 14.90 -8.35
C GLU A 444 -5.86 13.72 -7.63
N THR A 445 -5.14 13.14 -6.69
CA THR A 445 -5.53 11.89 -6.01
C THR A 445 -6.14 12.11 -4.63
N VAL A 446 -6.22 13.37 -4.21
CA VAL A 446 -6.82 13.83 -2.95
C VAL A 446 -7.76 14.97 -3.27
N GLY A 447 -8.99 14.91 -2.79
CA GLY A 447 -9.98 15.97 -3.06
C GLY A 447 -11.40 15.59 -2.65
N GLY A 448 -12.35 16.43 -3.05
CA GLY A 448 -13.74 16.32 -2.67
C GLY A 448 -14.00 16.77 -1.23
N PRO A 449 -15.24 16.57 -0.73
CA PRO A 449 -15.60 16.89 0.65
C PRO A 449 -14.73 16.15 1.66
N ILE A 450 -14.41 16.79 2.76
CA ILE A 450 -13.67 16.20 3.88
C ILE A 450 -14.68 15.76 4.93
N ASP A 451 -14.61 14.48 5.32
CA ASP A 451 -15.34 13.95 6.47
C ASP A 451 -14.46 14.11 7.72
N VAL A 452 -15.05 14.57 8.83
CA VAL A 452 -14.37 14.75 10.13
C VAL A 452 -15.17 14.09 11.22
N ALA A 453 -14.54 13.19 11.97
CA ALA A 453 -15.12 12.54 13.14
C ALA A 453 -14.29 12.82 14.38
N ILE A 454 -14.95 13.05 15.51
CA ILE A 454 -14.35 13.24 16.83
C ILE A 454 -14.84 12.13 17.74
N ILE A 455 -13.95 11.56 18.54
CA ILE A 455 -14.29 10.63 19.60
C ILE A 455 -13.72 11.13 20.90
N SER A 456 -14.59 11.29 21.90
CA SER A 456 -14.18 11.54 23.27
C SER A 456 -14.84 10.51 24.21
N LYS A 457 -14.28 10.35 25.40
CA LYS A 457 -14.83 9.40 26.38
C LYS A 457 -16.24 9.78 26.81
N GLY A 458 -16.54 11.10 26.87
CA GLY A 458 -17.83 11.60 27.31
C GLY A 458 -18.91 11.62 26.23
N ASP A 459 -18.55 12.04 25.00
CA ASP A 459 -19.54 12.23 23.93
C ASP A 459 -19.68 10.98 23.02
N GLY A 460 -18.72 10.04 23.09
CA GLY A 460 -18.65 8.92 22.17
C GLY A 460 -18.20 9.34 20.76
N PHE A 461 -18.69 8.69 19.73
CA PHE A 461 -18.39 8.97 18.33
C PHE A 461 -19.32 10.05 17.78
N ILE A 462 -18.77 11.19 17.38
CA ILE A 462 -19.51 12.33 16.81
C ILE A 462 -18.99 12.64 15.40
N TRP A 463 -19.89 12.81 14.47
CA TRP A 463 -19.61 13.41 13.18
C TRP A 463 -19.62 14.94 13.33
N GLU A 464 -18.49 15.59 13.13
CA GLU A 464 -18.43 17.04 13.02
C GLU A 464 -18.80 17.48 11.60
N LYS A 465 -18.20 16.81 10.60
CA LYS A 465 -18.47 17.03 9.19
C LYS A 465 -18.69 15.68 8.49
N ARG A 466 -19.82 15.56 7.78
CA ARG A 466 -20.15 14.34 7.04
C ARG A 466 -20.81 14.69 5.71
N LYS A 467 -20.24 14.21 4.61
CA LYS A 467 -20.90 14.31 3.32
C LYS A 467 -22.08 13.33 3.21
N HIS A 468 -23.10 13.75 2.50
CA HIS A 468 -24.20 12.88 2.06
C HIS A 468 -24.38 13.00 0.55
N TYR A 469 -24.58 11.86 -0.15
CA TYR A 469 -24.91 11.84 -1.58
C TYR A 469 -26.40 11.99 -1.85
N PHE A 470 -27.19 12.15 -0.81
CA PHE A 470 -28.66 12.29 -0.82
C PHE A 470 -29.10 13.49 0.01
N SER A 471 -30.31 13.98 -0.29
CA SER A 471 -30.93 15.05 0.49
C SER A 471 -31.45 14.51 1.84
N PRO A 472 -31.05 15.09 2.98
CA PRO A 472 -31.54 14.70 4.30
C PRO A 472 -33.06 14.76 4.43
N GLU A 473 -33.69 15.76 3.81
CA GLU A 473 -35.14 15.97 3.89
C GLU A 473 -35.96 14.83 3.28
N LEU A 474 -35.42 14.16 2.26
CA LEU A 474 -36.06 13.02 1.61
C LEU A 474 -35.76 11.69 2.31
N ASN A 475 -34.81 11.68 3.26
CA ASN A 475 -34.28 10.45 3.87
C ASN A 475 -34.27 10.51 5.41
N ARG A 476 -35.31 11.05 6.03
CA ARG A 476 -35.41 11.21 7.50
C ARG A 476 -35.21 9.90 8.25
N THR A 477 -35.80 8.80 7.77
CA THR A 477 -35.65 7.47 8.38
C THR A 477 -34.21 6.96 8.43
N PHE A 478 -33.33 7.46 7.57
CA PHE A 478 -31.89 7.14 7.62
C PHE A 478 -31.25 7.68 8.91
N PHE A 479 -31.60 8.91 9.29
CA PHE A 479 -31.08 9.53 10.51
C PHE A 479 -31.68 8.92 11.78
N ASP A 480 -32.96 8.57 11.76
CA ASP A 480 -33.62 7.92 12.89
C ASP A 480 -33.06 6.52 13.20
N THR A 481 -32.59 5.80 12.17
CA THR A 481 -31.99 4.47 12.34
C THR A 481 -30.48 4.50 12.66
N GLN A 482 -29.83 5.63 12.51
CA GLN A 482 -28.41 5.81 12.85
C GLN A 482 -28.21 6.25 14.31
N GLN A 483 -29.28 6.78 14.96
CA GLN A 483 -29.29 7.02 16.39
C GLN A 483 -29.51 5.69 17.13
#